data_f3ccfb297a783b2c763a270b2d71d769
#
_entry.id   f3ccfb297a783b2c763a270b2d71d769
#
_cell.length_a   1.000
_cell.length_b   1.000
_cell.length_c   1.000
_cell.angle_alpha   90.00
_cell.angle_beta   90.00
_cell.angle_gamma   90.00
#
_symmetry.space_group_name_H-M   'P 1'
#
loop_
_entity.id
_entity.type
_entity.pdbx_description
1 polymer ?
#
loop_
_entity_poly.entity_id
_entity_poly.type
_entity_poly.pdbx_seq_one_letter_code
_entity_poly.pdbx_strand_id
1 'polypeptide(L)'
;KSGNTWLRSLLASYYFSEDGDFNFSLLKNIDQFPSYNHFKDYNKIFTNPTDTTEFWLEEQEKINSDNKIKLFKTHNALCKINGNSFTNNKNTLGAIYVVRDPRNVITSLANHYEINLDQAFEFMTTEQKGIIQKKGNSYVGFVALFSWIFHQASWINNKLFPTLVIRYEDLQNETFVTFSKVINFIDNL
;
A
#
# COMPACT_ATOMS: atom_id res chain seq x y z
N LYS A 1 5.34 -8.16 2.63
CA LYS A 1 6.77 -8.27 2.27
C LYS A 1 6.99 -8.80 0.84
N SER A 2 6.19 -8.30 -0.10
CA SER A 2 6.12 -8.81 -1.49
C SER A 2 6.88 -7.94 -2.50
N GLY A 3 7.92 -7.17 -2.10
CA GLY A 3 8.72 -6.38 -3.04
C GLY A 3 8.23 -4.93 -3.27
N ASN A 4 7.31 -4.43 -2.47
CA ASN A 4 6.81 -3.05 -2.57
C ASN A 4 7.94 -2.00 -2.60
N THR A 5 8.95 -2.13 -1.72
CA THR A 5 10.09 -1.19 -1.69
C THR A 5 10.88 -1.23 -3.00
N TRP A 6 11.11 -2.40 -3.57
CA TRP A 6 11.84 -2.53 -4.83
C TRP A 6 11.09 -1.88 -6.00
N LEU A 7 9.81 -2.24 -6.20
CA LEU A 7 9.02 -1.60 -7.25
C LEU A 7 8.95 -0.07 -7.05
N ARG A 8 8.76 0.37 -5.81
CA ARG A 8 8.74 1.79 -5.47
C ARG A 8 10.07 2.48 -5.79
N SER A 9 11.20 1.80 -5.59
CA SER A 9 12.52 2.33 -5.94
C SER A 9 12.67 2.49 -7.46
N LEU A 10 12.24 1.52 -8.24
CA LEU A 10 12.24 1.61 -9.70
C LEU A 10 11.36 2.76 -10.21
N LEU A 11 10.13 2.88 -9.68
CA LEU A 11 9.23 3.99 -10.00
C LEU A 11 9.81 5.34 -9.58
N ALA A 12 10.44 5.42 -8.41
CA ALA A 12 11.03 6.64 -7.90
C ALA A 12 12.22 7.09 -8.77
N SER A 13 13.08 6.18 -9.20
CA SER A 13 14.15 6.49 -10.15
C SER A 13 13.60 6.94 -11.51
N TYR A 14 12.61 6.23 -12.03
CA TYR A 14 12.06 6.52 -13.36
C TYR A 14 11.39 7.90 -13.46
N TYR A 15 10.58 8.26 -12.44
CA TYR A 15 9.79 9.51 -12.50
C TYR A 15 10.45 10.72 -11.83
N PHE A 16 11.41 10.53 -10.93
CA PHE A 16 11.92 11.61 -10.08
C PHE A 16 13.44 11.73 -10.03
N SER A 17 14.19 10.87 -10.75
CA SER A 17 15.64 11.02 -10.93
C SER A 17 15.93 11.75 -12.24
N GLU A 18 16.95 12.61 -12.25
CA GLU A 18 17.40 13.31 -13.45
C GLU A 18 18.29 12.42 -14.33
N ASP A 19 19.02 11.49 -13.72
CA ASP A 19 20.00 10.60 -14.36
C ASP A 19 19.57 9.14 -14.40
N GLY A 20 18.42 8.80 -13.78
CA GLY A 20 17.92 7.44 -13.65
C GLY A 20 18.51 6.69 -12.44
N ASP A 21 19.47 7.26 -11.73
CA ASP A 21 20.08 6.63 -10.57
C ASP A 21 19.15 6.66 -9.35
N PHE A 22 19.19 5.57 -8.57
CA PHE A 22 18.39 5.46 -7.36
C PHE A 22 19.06 6.14 -6.17
N ASN A 23 18.29 6.99 -5.50
CA ASN A 23 18.64 7.54 -4.19
C ASN A 23 17.45 7.35 -3.25
N PHE A 24 17.70 6.96 -2.01
CA PHE A 24 16.65 6.76 -1.00
C PHE A 24 15.79 8.01 -0.74
N SER A 25 16.33 9.21 -0.94
CA SER A 25 15.56 10.45 -0.83
C SER A 25 14.42 10.55 -1.86
N LEU A 26 14.52 9.88 -3.02
CA LEU A 26 13.50 9.85 -4.04
C LEU A 26 12.21 9.16 -3.56
N LEU A 27 12.33 8.24 -2.61
CA LEU A 27 11.17 7.53 -2.06
C LEU A 27 10.16 8.46 -1.37
N LYS A 28 10.56 9.65 -0.93
CA LYS A 28 9.65 10.65 -0.36
C LYS A 28 8.60 11.15 -1.35
N ASN A 29 8.86 11.04 -2.67
CA ASN A 29 7.93 11.44 -3.72
C ASN A 29 6.78 10.42 -3.94
N ILE A 30 6.91 9.21 -3.38
CA ILE A 30 5.87 8.18 -3.37
C ILE A 30 5.53 7.90 -1.91
N ASP A 31 4.66 8.71 -1.33
CA ASP A 31 4.29 8.60 0.09
C ASP A 31 3.42 7.37 0.38
N GLN A 32 3.26 7.06 1.65
CA GLN A 32 2.38 5.98 2.09
C GLN A 32 1.02 6.54 2.48
N PHE A 33 -0.05 5.99 1.89
CA PHE A 33 -1.41 6.24 2.35
C PHE A 33 -2.04 4.94 2.92
N PRO A 34 -2.71 4.97 4.07
CA PRO A 34 -2.75 6.07 5.03
C PRO A 34 -1.45 6.20 5.85
N SER A 35 -1.18 7.40 6.34
CA SER A 35 -0.10 7.67 7.29
C SER A 35 -0.53 8.74 8.30
N TYR A 36 0.21 8.87 9.40
CA TYR A 36 -0.04 9.90 10.42
C TYR A 36 -0.20 11.31 9.83
N ASN A 37 0.65 11.66 8.86
CA ASN A 37 0.67 13.01 8.31
C ASN A 37 -0.65 13.42 7.65
N HIS A 38 -1.44 12.47 7.15
CA HIS A 38 -2.73 12.72 6.52
C HIS A 38 -3.82 13.11 7.53
N PHE A 39 -3.69 12.69 8.79
CA PHE A 39 -4.74 12.87 9.80
C PHE A 39 -4.38 13.81 10.94
N LYS A 40 -3.14 14.35 10.97
CA LYS A 40 -2.63 15.19 12.08
C LYS A 40 -3.35 16.51 12.22
N ASP A 41 -3.89 17.05 11.13
CA ASP A 41 -4.52 18.38 11.08
C ASP A 41 -6.05 18.32 11.34
N TYR A 42 -6.61 17.12 11.48
CA TYR A 42 -7.95 16.94 11.99
C TYR A 42 -7.92 17.21 13.50
N ASN A 43 -8.56 18.29 13.97
CA ASN A 43 -8.66 18.64 15.39
C ASN A 43 -9.52 17.63 16.17
N LYS A 44 -9.15 16.35 16.09
CA LYS A 44 -9.87 15.23 16.67
C LYS A 44 -8.88 14.28 17.36
N ILE A 45 -9.21 13.87 18.57
CA ILE A 45 -8.53 12.77 19.24
C ILE A 45 -9.21 11.49 18.78
N PHE A 46 -8.47 10.66 18.06
CA PHE A 46 -8.94 9.34 17.63
C PHE A 46 -8.82 8.36 18.80
N THR A 47 -9.93 7.88 19.30
CA THR A 47 -9.99 7.02 20.50
C THR A 47 -9.93 5.54 20.18
N ASN A 48 -10.29 5.16 18.94
CA ASN A 48 -10.21 3.79 18.45
C ASN A 48 -9.28 3.67 17.25
N PRO A 49 -8.68 2.49 17.01
CA PRO A 49 -7.78 2.29 15.87
C PRO A 49 -8.41 2.63 14.52
N THR A 50 -9.71 2.37 14.37
CA THR A 50 -10.45 2.53 13.11
C THR A 50 -11.07 3.90 12.93
N ASP A 51 -10.95 4.83 13.87
CA ASP A 51 -11.58 6.17 13.77
C ASP A 51 -11.08 6.96 12.56
N THR A 52 -9.81 6.76 12.13
CA THR A 52 -9.26 7.43 10.95
C THR A 52 -9.88 6.97 9.64
N THR A 53 -10.61 5.85 9.64
CA THR A 53 -11.21 5.29 8.41
C THR A 53 -12.32 6.17 7.84
N GLU A 54 -13.01 6.92 8.67
CA GLU A 54 -14.07 7.84 8.24
C GLU A 54 -13.55 8.99 7.35
N PHE A 55 -12.25 9.30 7.45
CA PHE A 55 -11.60 10.38 6.71
C PHE A 55 -10.81 9.88 5.48
N TRP A 56 -10.79 8.59 5.18
CA TRP A 56 -9.99 8.06 4.07
C TRP A 56 -10.33 8.68 2.72
N LEU A 57 -11.61 8.79 2.39
CA LEU A 57 -12.03 9.38 1.11
C LEU A 57 -11.84 10.89 1.09
N GLU A 58 -12.22 11.58 2.17
CA GLU A 58 -12.06 13.04 2.29
C GLU A 58 -10.58 13.44 2.14
N GLU A 59 -9.69 12.72 2.78
CA GLU A 59 -8.26 13.00 2.69
C GLU A 59 -7.71 12.75 1.28
N GLN A 60 -8.16 11.69 0.61
CA GLN A 60 -7.79 11.45 -0.79
C GLN A 60 -8.34 12.55 -1.72
N GLU A 61 -9.53 13.07 -1.48
CA GLU A 61 -10.07 14.21 -2.22
C GLU A 61 -9.24 15.47 -2.02
N LYS A 62 -8.79 15.76 -0.79
CA LYS A 62 -7.85 16.85 -0.51
C LYS A 62 -6.52 16.66 -1.24
N ILE A 63 -5.96 15.45 -1.19
CA ILE A 63 -4.72 15.12 -1.88
C ILE A 63 -4.87 15.35 -3.39
N ASN A 64 -6.00 14.99 -3.98
CA ASN A 64 -6.26 15.08 -5.42
C ASN A 64 -6.74 16.47 -5.89
N SER A 65 -6.89 17.44 -4.99
CA SER A 65 -7.46 18.75 -5.29
C SER A 65 -6.71 19.57 -6.36
N ASP A 66 -5.44 19.27 -6.60
CA ASP A 66 -4.63 19.93 -7.63
C ASP A 66 -4.74 19.26 -9.03
N ASN A 67 -5.56 18.21 -9.17
CA ASN A 67 -5.78 17.43 -10.39
C ASN A 67 -4.49 16.83 -11.00
N LYS A 68 -3.46 16.61 -10.19
CA LYS A 68 -2.23 15.95 -10.63
C LYS A 68 -2.25 14.46 -10.28
N ILE A 69 -1.72 13.64 -11.19
CA ILE A 69 -1.49 12.22 -10.92
C ILE A 69 -0.39 12.08 -9.87
N LYS A 70 -0.67 11.30 -8.84
CA LYS A 70 0.27 11.03 -7.75
C LYS A 70 0.38 9.53 -7.52
N LEU A 71 1.58 9.08 -7.22
CA LEU A 71 1.85 7.70 -6.85
C LEU A 71 1.86 7.57 -5.33
N PHE A 72 1.10 6.63 -4.82
CA PHE A 72 1.09 6.29 -3.39
C PHE A 72 1.40 4.81 -3.17
N LYS A 73 2.12 4.56 -2.10
CA LYS A 73 2.28 3.21 -1.56
C LYS A 73 1.20 2.95 -0.51
N THR A 74 0.57 1.80 -0.54
CA THR A 74 -0.28 1.34 0.55
C THR A 74 0.08 -0.05 1.04
N HIS A 75 -0.32 -0.34 2.28
CA HIS A 75 -0.34 -1.68 2.85
C HIS A 75 -1.77 -2.13 3.18
N ASN A 76 -2.76 -1.30 2.91
CA ASN A 76 -4.15 -1.67 3.14
C ASN A 76 -4.63 -2.72 2.15
N ALA A 77 -5.48 -3.63 2.62
CA ALA A 77 -6.41 -4.32 1.75
C ALA A 77 -7.40 -3.33 1.14
N LEU A 78 -7.95 -3.64 -0.02
CA LEU A 78 -9.05 -2.89 -0.61
C LEU A 78 -10.34 -3.31 0.09
N CYS A 79 -10.72 -2.57 1.12
CA CYS A 79 -11.76 -2.98 2.06
C CYS A 79 -12.71 -1.83 2.42
N LYS A 80 -13.75 -2.18 3.16
CA LYS A 80 -14.65 -1.25 3.83
C LYS A 80 -14.65 -1.57 5.32
N ILE A 81 -14.48 -0.54 6.16
CA ILE A 81 -14.48 -0.67 7.63
C ILE A 81 -15.48 0.33 8.19
N ASN A 82 -16.39 -0.14 9.04
CA ASN A 82 -17.46 0.68 9.63
C ASN A 82 -18.26 1.48 8.58
N GLY A 83 -18.47 0.91 7.39
CA GLY A 83 -19.14 1.60 6.28
C GLY A 83 -18.22 2.48 5.41
N ASN A 84 -16.98 2.77 5.85
CA ASN A 84 -16.04 3.64 5.15
C ASN A 84 -15.18 2.84 4.18
N SER A 85 -15.23 3.17 2.89
CA SER A 85 -14.40 2.53 1.86
C SER A 85 -12.96 3.07 1.91
N PHE A 86 -11.98 2.18 1.70
CA PHE A 86 -10.58 2.59 1.66
C PHE A 86 -10.31 3.59 0.55
N THR A 87 -10.87 3.36 -0.63
CA THR A 87 -10.82 4.28 -1.79
C THR A 87 -12.00 4.02 -2.72
N ASN A 88 -12.11 4.81 -3.79
CA ASN A 88 -13.12 4.68 -4.84
C ASN A 88 -12.54 5.08 -6.21
N ASN A 89 -13.34 4.93 -7.27
CA ASN A 89 -12.93 5.24 -8.64
C ASN A 89 -12.82 6.74 -8.97
N LYS A 90 -13.23 7.63 -8.06
CA LYS A 90 -13.01 9.08 -8.19
C LYS A 90 -11.61 9.46 -7.71
N ASN A 91 -11.12 8.77 -6.68
CA ASN A 91 -9.87 9.08 -6.02
C ASN A 91 -8.69 8.22 -6.48
N THR A 92 -8.95 7.12 -7.18
CA THR A 92 -7.91 6.18 -7.64
C THR A 92 -8.14 5.84 -9.11
N LEU A 93 -7.19 6.20 -9.96
CA LEU A 93 -7.20 5.87 -11.39
C LEU A 93 -6.90 4.40 -11.63
N GLY A 94 -5.94 3.84 -10.90
CA GLY A 94 -5.55 2.45 -11.02
C GLY A 94 -4.67 1.99 -9.86
N ALA A 95 -4.39 0.69 -9.80
CA ALA A 95 -3.52 0.10 -8.79
C ALA A 95 -2.52 -0.89 -9.40
N ILE A 96 -1.35 -0.97 -8.81
CA ILE A 96 -0.36 -2.01 -9.11
C ILE A 96 -0.22 -2.87 -7.86
N TYR A 97 -0.59 -4.13 -7.97
CA TYR A 97 -0.56 -5.08 -6.88
C TYR A 97 0.57 -6.08 -7.05
N VAL A 98 1.54 -6.07 -6.13
CA VAL A 98 2.67 -7.00 -6.15
C VAL A 98 2.34 -8.20 -5.28
N VAL A 99 2.21 -9.38 -5.89
CA VAL A 99 2.02 -10.65 -5.20
C VAL A 99 3.34 -11.41 -5.12
N ARG A 100 3.51 -12.22 -4.09
CA ARG A 100 4.70 -13.07 -3.89
C ARG A 100 4.27 -14.42 -3.34
N ASP A 101 5.05 -15.48 -3.63
CA ASP A 101 4.86 -16.80 -3.04
C ASP A 101 4.72 -16.70 -1.50
N PRO A 102 3.60 -17.18 -0.92
CA PRO A 102 3.34 -17.04 0.51
C PRO A 102 4.41 -17.70 1.39
N ARG A 103 5.06 -18.75 0.92
CA ARG A 103 6.17 -19.42 1.61
C ARG A 103 7.36 -18.49 1.79
N ASN A 104 7.63 -17.64 0.78
CA ASN A 104 8.67 -16.62 0.85
C ASN A 104 8.20 -15.37 1.63
N VAL A 105 6.90 -15.10 1.67
CA VAL A 105 6.35 -14.01 2.49
C VAL A 105 6.49 -14.34 3.97
N ILE A 106 6.20 -15.58 4.40
CA ILE A 106 6.33 -16.02 5.80
C ILE A 106 7.77 -15.82 6.30
N THR A 107 8.76 -16.31 5.57
CA THR A 107 10.17 -16.16 5.97
C THR A 107 10.61 -14.70 6.02
N SER A 108 10.18 -13.89 5.03
CA SER A 108 10.47 -12.46 5.02
C SER A 108 9.78 -11.69 6.15
N LEU A 109 8.59 -12.14 6.57
CA LEU A 109 7.85 -11.57 7.69
C LEU A 109 8.53 -11.92 9.02
N ALA A 110 8.90 -13.20 9.20
CA ALA A 110 9.61 -13.70 10.38
C ALA A 110 10.89 -12.90 10.63
N ASN A 111 11.72 -12.74 9.59
CA ASN A 111 12.95 -11.95 9.67
C ASN A 111 12.71 -10.46 9.97
N HIS A 112 11.64 -9.88 9.41
CA HIS A 112 11.36 -8.45 9.59
C HIS A 112 10.89 -8.09 10.99
N TYR A 113 10.08 -8.95 11.60
CA TYR A 113 9.53 -8.74 12.94
C TYR A 113 10.30 -9.48 14.02
N GLU A 114 11.39 -10.19 13.65
CA GLU A 114 12.21 -10.99 14.56
C GLU A 114 11.37 -12.02 15.34
N ILE A 115 10.44 -12.69 14.63
CA ILE A 115 9.54 -13.70 15.15
C ILE A 115 9.78 -15.07 14.53
N ASN A 116 9.31 -16.14 15.15
CA ASN A 116 9.41 -17.48 14.57
C ASN A 116 8.40 -17.71 13.42
N LEU A 117 8.53 -18.82 12.69
CA LEU A 117 7.69 -19.12 11.54
C LEU A 117 6.22 -19.33 11.89
N ASP A 118 5.93 -19.92 13.06
CA ASP A 118 4.55 -20.14 13.50
C ASP A 118 3.85 -18.82 13.81
N GLN A 119 4.53 -17.90 14.47
CA GLN A 119 4.03 -16.54 14.71
C GLN A 119 3.85 -15.76 13.39
N ALA A 120 4.75 -15.95 12.42
CA ALA A 120 4.63 -15.33 11.11
C ALA A 120 3.45 -15.91 10.33
N PHE A 121 3.20 -17.22 10.43
CA PHE A 121 2.04 -17.88 9.85
C PHE A 121 0.74 -17.36 10.48
N GLU A 122 0.66 -17.31 11.81
CA GLU A 122 -0.47 -16.72 12.53
C GLU A 122 -0.72 -15.28 12.09
N PHE A 123 0.35 -14.47 11.98
CA PHE A 123 0.24 -13.10 11.49
C PHE A 123 -0.40 -13.02 10.11
N MET A 124 -0.04 -13.93 9.18
CA MET A 124 -0.55 -13.95 7.81
C MET A 124 -1.98 -14.48 7.69
N THR A 125 -2.41 -15.32 8.62
CA THR A 125 -3.72 -15.98 8.58
C THR A 125 -4.78 -15.29 9.44
N THR A 126 -4.39 -14.37 10.31
CA THR A 126 -5.31 -13.62 11.18
C THR A 126 -6.27 -12.75 10.35
N GLU A 127 -7.58 -13.03 10.44
CA GLU A 127 -8.61 -12.38 9.62
C GLU A 127 -8.77 -10.88 9.88
N GLN A 128 -8.55 -10.43 11.10
CA GLN A 128 -8.70 -9.03 11.50
C GLN A 128 -7.35 -8.35 11.75
N LYS A 129 -6.30 -8.77 11.02
CA LYS A 129 -4.98 -8.19 11.20
C LYS A 129 -4.94 -6.73 10.79
N GLY A 130 -4.49 -5.90 11.72
CA GLY A 130 -4.23 -4.48 11.48
C GLY A 130 -2.87 -4.08 12.03
N ILE A 131 -2.28 -3.04 11.45
CA ILE A 131 -1.13 -2.34 12.02
C ILE A 131 -1.65 -1.02 12.57
N ILE A 132 -1.40 -0.78 13.85
CA ILE A 132 -1.92 0.37 14.59
C ILE A 132 -0.76 1.28 14.95
N GLN A 133 -0.93 2.57 14.71
CA GLN A 133 0.01 3.61 15.12
C GLN A 133 -0.64 4.54 16.13
N LYS A 134 0.09 4.84 17.21
CA LYS A 134 -0.33 5.77 18.27
C LYS A 134 0.67 6.91 18.42
N LYS A 135 0.14 8.10 18.79
CA LYS A 135 0.93 9.23 19.27
C LYS A 135 0.25 9.78 20.52
N GLY A 136 0.88 9.58 21.67
CA GLY A 136 0.23 9.84 22.95
C GLY A 136 -1.04 8.99 23.11
N ASN A 137 -2.15 9.63 23.43
CA ASN A 137 -3.44 8.98 23.63
C ASN A 137 -4.28 8.84 22.33
N SER A 138 -3.79 9.33 21.20
CA SER A 138 -4.53 9.31 19.94
C SER A 138 -4.03 8.19 19.02
N TYR A 139 -4.97 7.48 18.36
CA TYR A 139 -4.67 6.59 17.25
C TYR A 139 -4.50 7.41 15.98
N VAL A 140 -3.31 7.41 15.42
CA VAL A 140 -2.92 8.31 14.32
C VAL A 140 -2.73 7.62 12.98
N GLY A 141 -2.87 6.31 12.95
CA GLY A 141 -2.78 5.52 11.73
C GLY A 141 -3.30 4.12 11.97
N PHE A 142 -4.02 3.64 10.98
CA PHE A 142 -4.54 2.28 10.94
C PHE A 142 -4.35 1.70 9.53
N VAL A 143 -3.63 0.60 9.45
CA VAL A 143 -3.45 -0.17 8.22
C VAL A 143 -4.23 -1.47 8.34
N ALA A 144 -5.25 -1.63 7.54
CA ALA A 144 -6.10 -2.82 7.49
C ALA A 144 -5.43 -3.88 6.60
N LEU A 145 -4.69 -4.80 7.20
CA LEU A 145 -4.05 -5.89 6.45
C LEU A 145 -5.00 -7.03 6.15
N PHE A 146 -5.80 -7.44 7.13
CA PHE A 146 -6.56 -8.69 7.12
C PHE A 146 -5.66 -9.92 6.92
N SER A 147 -6.25 -11.09 6.67
CA SER A 147 -5.47 -12.26 6.28
C SER A 147 -4.85 -12.08 4.89
N TRP A 148 -3.74 -12.75 4.64
CA TRP A 148 -3.05 -12.70 3.34
C TRP A 148 -3.97 -13.08 2.17
N ILE A 149 -4.83 -14.09 2.36
CA ILE A 149 -5.81 -14.51 1.35
C ILE A 149 -6.82 -13.40 1.06
N PHE A 150 -7.40 -12.80 2.12
CA PHE A 150 -8.35 -11.70 1.96
C PHE A 150 -7.68 -10.50 1.28
N HIS A 151 -6.47 -10.15 1.72
CA HIS A 151 -5.72 -9.03 1.15
C HIS A 151 -5.52 -9.19 -0.36
N GLN A 152 -5.07 -10.36 -0.80
CA GLN A 152 -4.93 -10.65 -2.23
C GLN A 152 -6.26 -10.58 -2.97
N ALA A 153 -7.28 -11.29 -2.48
CA ALA A 153 -8.58 -11.35 -3.11
C ALA A 153 -9.20 -9.95 -3.26
N SER A 154 -9.01 -9.07 -2.28
CA SER A 154 -9.54 -7.72 -2.30
C SER A 154 -9.00 -6.87 -3.46
N TRP A 155 -7.72 -7.02 -3.80
CA TRP A 155 -7.09 -6.30 -4.90
C TRP A 155 -7.26 -6.98 -6.26
N ILE A 156 -7.12 -8.32 -6.31
CA ILE A 156 -7.19 -9.08 -7.57
C ILE A 156 -8.62 -9.08 -8.14
N ASN A 157 -9.63 -9.17 -7.27
CA ASN A 157 -11.04 -9.16 -7.68
C ASN A 157 -11.65 -7.75 -7.78
N ASN A 158 -10.83 -6.71 -7.67
CA ASN A 158 -11.28 -5.32 -7.76
C ASN A 158 -12.00 -5.04 -9.08
N LYS A 159 -13.13 -4.31 -8.99
CA LYS A 159 -13.94 -3.86 -10.15
C LYS A 159 -14.11 -2.33 -10.19
N LEU A 160 -13.52 -1.60 -9.25
CA LEU A 160 -13.69 -0.15 -9.14
C LEU A 160 -12.81 0.61 -10.13
N PHE A 161 -11.62 0.11 -10.40
CA PHE A 161 -10.61 0.70 -11.28
C PHE A 161 -9.66 -0.38 -11.81
N PRO A 162 -8.90 -0.12 -12.89
CA PRO A 162 -7.90 -1.06 -13.40
C PRO A 162 -6.88 -1.46 -12.33
N THR A 163 -6.56 -2.74 -12.26
CA THR A 163 -5.53 -3.26 -11.34
C THR A 163 -4.56 -4.15 -12.09
N LEU A 164 -3.30 -3.74 -12.17
CA LEU A 164 -2.22 -4.57 -12.69
C LEU A 164 -1.66 -5.44 -11.57
N VAL A 165 -1.75 -6.75 -11.73
CA VAL A 165 -1.13 -7.71 -10.81
C VAL A 165 0.21 -8.16 -11.37
N ILE A 166 1.30 -8.00 -10.62
CA ILE A 166 2.63 -8.50 -10.97
C ILE A 166 3.15 -9.44 -9.89
N ARG A 167 3.90 -10.45 -10.29
CA ARG A 167 4.57 -11.36 -9.35
C ARG A 167 5.94 -10.79 -8.98
N TYR A 168 6.28 -10.89 -7.71
CA TYR A 168 7.62 -10.55 -7.24
C TYR A 168 8.70 -11.33 -7.97
N GLU A 169 8.45 -12.61 -8.23
CA GLU A 169 9.35 -13.52 -8.91
C GLU A 169 9.61 -13.08 -10.37
N ASP A 170 8.58 -12.58 -11.07
CA ASP A 170 8.74 -12.04 -12.43
C ASP A 170 9.54 -10.73 -12.40
N LEU A 171 9.31 -9.88 -11.40
CA LEU A 171 10.11 -8.67 -11.20
C LEU A 171 11.58 -9.02 -10.92
N GLN A 172 11.85 -10.13 -10.21
CA GLN A 172 13.19 -10.57 -9.90
C GLN A 172 13.93 -11.19 -11.10
N ASN A 173 13.24 -12.03 -11.88
CA ASN A 173 13.85 -12.78 -12.97
C ASN A 173 13.90 -11.98 -14.27
N GLU A 174 12.91 -11.12 -14.51
CA GLU A 174 12.73 -10.34 -15.74
C GLU A 174 12.40 -8.88 -15.41
N THR A 175 13.27 -8.22 -14.65
CA THR A 175 13.04 -6.87 -14.10
C THR A 175 12.62 -5.88 -15.18
N PHE A 176 13.36 -5.79 -16.29
CA PHE A 176 13.09 -4.84 -17.37
C PHE A 176 11.72 -5.07 -18.02
N VAL A 177 11.41 -6.32 -18.38
CA VAL A 177 10.13 -6.68 -19.02
C VAL A 177 8.96 -6.40 -18.08
N THR A 178 9.09 -6.79 -16.82
CA THR A 178 8.03 -6.61 -15.81
C THR A 178 7.84 -5.13 -15.48
N PHE A 179 8.93 -4.37 -15.36
CA PHE A 179 8.85 -2.94 -15.10
C PHE A 179 8.28 -2.18 -16.30
N SER A 180 8.62 -2.55 -17.53
CA SER A 180 8.02 -1.96 -18.74
C SER A 180 6.50 -2.17 -18.79
N LYS A 181 5.98 -3.33 -18.33
CA LYS A 181 4.53 -3.55 -18.19
C LYS A 181 3.91 -2.58 -17.17
N VAL A 182 4.62 -2.29 -16.09
CA VAL A 182 4.17 -1.33 -15.06
C VAL A 182 4.08 0.08 -15.63
N ILE A 183 5.11 0.54 -16.36
CA ILE A 183 5.11 1.86 -16.99
C ILE A 183 3.99 1.97 -18.04
N ASN A 184 3.89 1.00 -18.95
CA ASN A 184 2.81 0.96 -19.92
C ASN A 184 1.41 0.97 -19.28
N PHE A 185 1.24 0.32 -18.14
CA PHE A 185 -0.03 0.36 -17.41
C PHE A 185 -0.33 1.76 -16.87
N ILE A 186 0.66 2.42 -16.27
CA ILE A 186 0.50 3.79 -15.74
C ILE A 186 0.20 4.78 -16.87
N ASP A 187 0.88 4.68 -17.99
CA ASP A 187 0.72 5.58 -19.14
C ASP A 187 -0.65 5.42 -19.84
N ASN A 188 -1.37 4.33 -19.59
CA ASN A 188 -2.71 4.07 -20.14
C ASN A 188 -3.85 4.32 -19.14
N LEU A 189 -3.57 4.87 -17.94
CA LEU A 189 -4.58 5.27 -16.97
C LEU A 189 -5.12 6.67 -17.27
#